data_10c1ab52050d17690b78434d9e543bae
#
_entry.id   10c1ab52050d17690b78434d9e543bae
#
_cell.length_a   1.000
_cell.length_b   1.000
_cell.length_c   1.000
_cell.angle_alpha   90.00
_cell.angle_beta   90.00
_cell.angle_gamma   90.00
#
_symmetry.space_group_name_H-M   'P 1'
#
loop_
_entity.id
_entity.type
_entity.pdbx_description
1 polymer ?
#
loop_
_entity_poly.entity_id
_entity_poly.type
_entity_poly.pdbx_seq_one_letter_code
_entity_poly.pdbx_strand_id
1 'polypeptide(L)'
;VDASILLCKVDNPKQFGIADINSDGSIKKIIEKPKDPPTNLAVTGIYFLTPKIFEIFSRLKPSWRNELEITDALQMLLEEKNKINYYKITNYWKDTGTPEDIIHANKVILENMESYTKGIIEKNVEIIGTVMLGKNSIIKSGTKIIGPIIIGENSIIESNTIVGPNTSIGNNVTLQDCQINNSIIMDNCIINGKI
;
A
#
# COMPACT_ATOMS: atom_id res chain seq x y z
N VAL A 1 18.27 5.18 23.73
CA VAL A 1 17.88 4.49 22.49
C VAL A 1 18.20 5.45 21.36
N ASP A 2 18.99 4.98 20.39
CA ASP A 2 19.47 5.83 19.27
C ASP A 2 18.59 5.68 18.04
N ALA A 3 17.89 4.54 17.92
CA ALA A 3 16.89 4.29 16.89
C ALA A 3 15.76 3.37 17.40
N SER A 4 14.58 3.51 16.83
CA SER A 4 13.48 2.55 16.95
C SER A 4 12.92 2.27 15.58
N ILE A 5 12.70 0.99 15.26
CA ILE A 5 12.23 0.54 13.95
C ILE A 5 11.01 -0.36 14.10
N LEU A 6 10.21 -0.45 13.05
CA LEU A 6 9.13 -1.41 12.99
C LEU A 6 9.53 -2.61 12.12
N LEU A 7 9.21 -3.81 12.60
CA LEU A 7 9.43 -5.07 11.91
C LEU A 7 8.10 -5.76 11.62
N CYS A 8 7.99 -6.38 10.45
CA CYS A 8 6.85 -7.19 10.07
C CYS A 8 7.31 -8.57 9.58
N LYS A 9 6.52 -9.61 9.85
CA LYS A 9 6.74 -10.92 9.21
C LYS A 9 6.29 -10.86 7.76
N VAL A 10 7.14 -11.36 6.85
CA VAL A 10 6.88 -11.39 5.42
C VAL A 10 7.09 -12.79 4.86
N ASP A 11 6.39 -13.12 3.77
CA ASP A 11 6.49 -14.42 3.12
C ASP A 11 7.74 -14.54 2.24
N ASN A 12 8.16 -13.43 1.62
CA ASN A 12 9.36 -13.39 0.77
C ASN A 12 10.43 -12.44 1.34
N PRO A 13 11.20 -12.86 2.36
CA PRO A 13 12.17 -12.00 3.03
C PRO A 13 13.34 -11.55 2.14
N LYS A 14 13.60 -12.20 1.01
CA LYS A 14 14.68 -11.82 0.09
C LYS A 14 14.49 -10.46 -0.57
N GLN A 15 13.29 -9.91 -0.51
CA GLN A 15 12.96 -8.63 -1.14
C GLN A 15 13.16 -7.42 -0.21
N PHE A 16 13.45 -7.66 1.08
CA PHE A 16 13.45 -6.64 2.13
C PHE A 16 14.76 -6.58 2.90
N GLY A 17 14.98 -5.48 3.58
CA GLY A 17 15.92 -5.43 4.69
C GLY A 17 15.43 -6.34 5.83
N ILE A 18 16.28 -7.24 6.33
CA ILE A 18 15.92 -8.26 7.29
C ILE A 18 16.67 -8.05 8.60
N ALA A 19 15.92 -8.12 9.72
CA ALA A 19 16.50 -8.10 11.06
C ALA A 19 16.67 -9.51 11.62
N ASP A 20 17.89 -9.84 12.08
CA ASP A 20 18.19 -11.01 12.90
C ASP A 20 18.13 -10.60 14.38
N ILE A 21 17.49 -11.42 15.21
CA ILE A 21 17.20 -11.12 16.61
C ILE A 21 17.88 -12.15 17.50
N ASN A 22 18.60 -11.67 18.52
CA ASN A 22 19.20 -12.52 19.54
C ASN A 22 18.14 -13.18 20.44
N SER A 23 18.54 -14.19 21.19
CA SER A 23 17.68 -14.87 22.17
C SER A 23 17.21 -13.97 23.32
N ASP A 24 17.95 -12.91 23.60
CA ASP A 24 17.59 -11.89 24.61
C ASP A 24 16.63 -10.81 24.07
N GLY A 25 16.23 -10.91 22.79
CA GLY A 25 15.34 -9.97 22.13
C GLY A 25 16.03 -8.73 21.57
N SER A 26 17.34 -8.59 21.64
CA SER A 26 18.06 -7.49 20.98
C SER A 26 18.25 -7.77 19.48
N ILE A 27 18.41 -6.69 18.68
CA ILE A 27 18.77 -6.85 17.28
C ILE A 27 20.24 -7.28 17.19
N LYS A 28 20.47 -8.39 16.53
CA LYS A 28 21.82 -8.93 16.27
C LYS A 28 22.43 -8.34 15.00
N LYS A 29 21.64 -8.27 13.95
CA LYS A 29 22.08 -7.81 12.62
C LYS A 29 20.91 -7.31 11.79
N ILE A 30 21.18 -6.36 10.89
CA ILE A 30 20.25 -5.90 9.84
C ILE A 30 20.96 -6.05 8.51
N ILE A 31 20.29 -6.68 7.52
CA ILE A 31 20.91 -7.02 6.22
C ILE A 31 19.94 -6.65 5.10
N GLU A 32 20.38 -5.86 4.13
CA GLU A 32 19.57 -5.52 2.96
C GLU A 32 19.48 -6.69 1.98
N LYS A 33 18.28 -7.10 1.64
CA LYS A 33 17.92 -8.11 0.62
C LYS A 33 18.87 -9.32 0.61
N PRO A 34 19.02 -10.04 1.72
CA PRO A 34 19.96 -11.15 1.82
C PRO A 34 19.56 -12.29 0.90
N LYS A 35 20.55 -12.94 0.25
CA LYS A 35 20.29 -14.16 -0.55
C LYS A 35 19.74 -15.30 0.31
N ASP A 36 20.28 -15.44 1.53
CA ASP A 36 19.87 -16.42 2.53
C ASP A 36 19.42 -15.68 3.80
N PRO A 37 18.13 -15.31 3.90
CA PRO A 37 17.61 -14.55 5.03
C PRO A 37 17.66 -15.35 6.34
N PRO A 38 18.24 -14.81 7.42
CA PRO A 38 18.29 -15.50 8.72
C PRO A 38 16.93 -15.58 9.40
N THR A 39 16.03 -14.67 9.07
CA THR A 39 14.65 -14.60 9.60
C THR A 39 13.69 -14.12 8.51
N ASN A 40 12.41 -14.05 8.84
CA ASN A 40 11.39 -13.43 8.00
C ASN A 40 10.90 -12.08 8.57
N LEU A 41 11.70 -11.41 9.39
CA LEU A 41 11.37 -10.13 10.00
C LEU A 41 11.91 -8.98 9.11
N ALA A 42 11.04 -8.43 8.28
CA ALA A 42 11.35 -7.31 7.40
C ALA A 42 11.32 -5.97 8.15
N VAL A 43 12.23 -5.09 7.80
CA VAL A 43 12.25 -3.68 8.23
C VAL A 43 11.25 -2.91 7.38
N THR A 44 10.28 -2.23 8.00
CA THR A 44 9.06 -1.76 7.33
C THR A 44 9.11 -0.32 6.80
N GLY A 45 10.26 0.32 6.78
CA GLY A 45 10.37 1.70 6.28
C GLY A 45 9.84 2.78 7.25
N ILE A 46 9.53 2.42 8.50
CA ILE A 46 9.16 3.37 9.55
C ILE A 46 10.26 3.39 10.60
N TYR A 47 10.87 4.57 10.76
CA TYR A 47 12.05 4.77 11.60
C TYR A 47 11.86 5.98 12.52
N PHE A 48 12.25 5.82 13.78
CA PHE A 48 12.47 6.93 14.71
C PHE A 48 13.96 6.96 15.01
N LEU A 49 14.63 8.03 14.60
CA LEU A 49 16.08 8.14 14.63
C LEU A 49 16.50 9.39 15.42
N THR A 50 17.56 9.27 16.20
CA THR A 50 18.20 10.46 16.77
C THR A 50 19.09 11.15 15.74
N PRO A 51 19.49 12.43 15.94
CA PRO A 51 20.38 13.15 15.01
C PRO A 51 21.72 12.45 14.72
N LYS A 52 22.13 11.50 15.56
CA LYS A 52 23.33 10.70 15.36
C LYS A 52 23.36 9.95 14.02
N ILE A 53 22.21 9.65 13.46
CA ILE A 53 22.11 8.99 12.14
C ILE A 53 22.78 9.82 11.04
N PHE A 54 22.80 11.16 11.14
CA PHE A 54 23.42 12.01 10.13
C PHE A 54 24.96 11.86 10.10
N GLU A 55 25.59 11.54 11.24
CA GLU A 55 27.02 11.21 11.30
C GLU A 55 27.29 9.88 10.57
N ILE A 56 26.39 8.90 10.68
CA ILE A 56 26.45 7.64 9.95
C ILE A 56 26.29 7.89 8.44
N PHE A 57 25.29 8.67 8.04
CA PHE A 57 25.02 8.96 6.62
C PHE A 57 26.21 9.60 5.92
N SER A 58 27.00 10.44 6.58
CA SER A 58 28.20 11.05 6.01
C SER A 58 29.29 10.03 5.63
N ARG A 59 29.25 8.83 6.20
CA ARG A 59 30.21 7.75 6.02
C ARG A 59 29.66 6.54 5.24
N LEU A 60 28.34 6.57 4.95
CA LEU A 60 27.66 5.47 4.25
C LEU A 60 28.20 5.34 2.83
N LYS A 61 28.44 4.12 2.39
CA LYS A 61 28.90 3.79 1.05
C LYS A 61 27.77 3.11 0.28
N PRO A 62 27.72 3.26 -1.05
CA PRO A 62 26.77 2.53 -1.87
C PRO A 62 26.92 1.01 -1.67
N SER A 63 25.78 0.32 -1.59
CA SER A 63 25.70 -1.13 -1.52
C SER A 63 26.11 -1.78 -2.84
N TRP A 64 26.09 -3.10 -2.92
CA TRP A 64 26.27 -3.85 -4.17
C TRP A 64 25.24 -3.50 -5.25
N ARG A 65 24.11 -2.85 -4.87
CA ARG A 65 23.07 -2.32 -5.76
C ARG A 65 23.39 -0.92 -6.28
N ASN A 66 24.49 -0.33 -5.85
CA ASN A 66 24.85 1.07 -6.10
C ASN A 66 23.84 2.07 -5.48
N GLU A 67 23.20 1.68 -4.37
CA GLU A 67 22.24 2.48 -3.61
C GLU A 67 22.76 2.72 -2.19
N LEU A 68 22.40 3.88 -1.58
CA LEU A 68 22.63 4.13 -0.17
C LEU A 68 21.47 3.52 0.62
N GLU A 69 21.75 2.46 1.37
CA GLU A 69 20.72 1.70 2.07
C GLU A 69 20.57 2.18 3.52
N ILE A 70 19.33 2.46 3.92
CA ILE A 70 19.04 2.80 5.33
C ILE A 70 19.35 1.62 6.26
N THR A 71 19.21 0.40 5.80
CA THR A 71 19.55 -0.81 6.53
C THR A 71 21.03 -0.92 6.83
N ASP A 72 21.90 -0.49 5.92
CA ASP A 72 23.34 -0.42 6.16
C ASP A 72 23.68 0.66 7.19
N ALA A 73 22.97 1.80 7.17
CA ALA A 73 23.13 2.83 8.20
C ALA A 73 22.71 2.33 9.58
N LEU A 74 21.61 1.60 9.68
CA LEU A 74 21.17 0.97 10.92
C LEU A 74 22.16 -0.10 11.40
N GLN A 75 22.73 -0.88 10.47
CA GLN A 75 23.76 -1.86 10.79
C GLN A 75 25.01 -1.17 11.35
N MET A 76 25.47 -0.07 10.76
CA MET A 76 26.59 0.72 11.28
C MET A 76 26.32 1.27 12.70
N LEU A 77 25.09 1.72 12.96
CA LEU A 77 24.70 2.12 14.32
C LEU A 77 24.87 0.97 15.34
N LEU A 78 24.45 -0.24 14.97
CA LEU A 78 24.60 -1.43 15.81
C LEU A 78 26.08 -1.76 16.06
N GLU A 79 26.92 -1.73 15.02
CA GLU A 79 28.34 -2.01 15.11
C GLU A 79 29.08 -1.01 16.02
N GLU A 80 28.62 0.23 16.05
CA GLU A 80 29.08 1.27 16.97
C GLU A 80 28.48 1.17 18.37
N LYS A 81 27.83 0.02 18.69
CA LYS A 81 27.21 -0.26 20.00
C LYS A 81 26.07 0.69 20.39
N ASN A 82 25.42 1.32 19.41
CA ASN A 82 24.23 2.10 19.66
C ASN A 82 23.02 1.18 19.86
N LYS A 83 22.06 1.64 20.65
CA LYS A 83 20.88 0.87 20.99
C LYS A 83 19.76 1.10 19.99
N ILE A 84 19.38 0.07 19.25
CA ILE A 84 18.20 0.04 18.37
C ILE A 84 17.11 -0.81 19.00
N ASN A 85 15.97 -0.20 19.28
CA ASN A 85 14.77 -0.90 19.67
C ASN A 85 13.93 -1.27 18.44
N TYR A 86 13.06 -2.25 18.58
CA TYR A 86 12.08 -2.58 17.55
C TYR A 86 10.72 -2.93 18.16
N TYR A 87 9.68 -2.76 17.31
CA TYR A 87 8.33 -3.23 17.59
C TYR A 87 7.85 -4.08 16.43
N LYS A 88 7.14 -5.15 16.72
CA LYS A 88 6.57 -6.02 15.68
C LYS A 88 5.17 -5.54 15.31
N ILE A 89 4.95 -5.32 14.03
CA ILE A 89 3.60 -5.11 13.48
C ILE A 89 2.89 -6.46 13.49
N THR A 90 1.73 -6.53 14.12
CA THR A 90 0.89 -7.73 14.21
C THR A 90 -0.31 -7.69 13.28
N ASN A 91 -0.67 -6.49 12.80
CA ASN A 91 -1.75 -6.25 11.87
C ASN A 91 -1.24 -6.22 10.43
N TYR A 92 -2.11 -5.81 9.51
CA TYR A 92 -1.77 -5.68 8.10
C TYR A 92 -0.64 -4.67 7.87
N TRP A 93 0.37 -5.09 7.15
CA TRP A 93 1.40 -4.25 6.55
C TRP A 93 1.68 -4.75 5.14
N LYS A 94 1.85 -3.86 4.21
CA LYS A 94 2.16 -4.18 2.82
C LYS A 94 3.11 -3.13 2.25
N ASP A 95 4.20 -3.57 1.68
CA ASP A 95 4.99 -2.75 0.76
C ASP A 95 4.22 -2.63 -0.57
N THR A 96 4.14 -1.41 -1.10
CA THR A 96 3.42 -1.09 -2.35
C THR A 96 4.40 -0.76 -3.47
N GLY A 97 5.47 -1.54 -3.57
CA GLY A 97 6.55 -1.35 -4.54
C GLY A 97 6.23 -1.78 -5.97
N THR A 98 5.15 -2.53 -6.19
CA THR A 98 4.70 -2.98 -7.52
C THR A 98 3.24 -2.61 -7.77
N PRO A 99 2.79 -2.50 -9.05
CA PRO A 99 1.38 -2.28 -9.37
C PRO A 99 0.47 -3.34 -8.74
N GLU A 100 0.87 -4.59 -8.73
CA GLU A 100 0.13 -5.71 -8.12
C GLU A 100 -0.05 -5.51 -6.62
N ASP A 101 0.98 -5.01 -5.92
CA ASP A 101 0.93 -4.70 -4.50
C ASP A 101 -0.05 -3.56 -4.20
N ILE A 102 -0.07 -2.54 -5.05
CA ILE A 102 -1.01 -1.41 -4.95
C ILE A 102 -2.46 -1.89 -5.13
N ILE A 103 -2.73 -2.71 -6.14
CA ILE A 103 -4.06 -3.31 -6.37
C ILE A 103 -4.47 -4.21 -5.20
N HIS A 104 -3.55 -5.00 -4.66
CA HIS A 104 -3.83 -5.82 -3.48
C HIS A 104 -4.17 -4.95 -2.25
N ALA A 105 -3.39 -3.88 -1.99
CA ALA A 105 -3.66 -2.96 -0.90
C ALA A 105 -5.02 -2.27 -1.06
N ASN A 106 -5.36 -1.83 -2.28
CA ASN A 106 -6.66 -1.27 -2.61
C ASN A 106 -7.81 -2.22 -2.24
N LYS A 107 -7.70 -3.49 -2.63
CA LYS A 107 -8.69 -4.52 -2.30
C LYS A 107 -8.89 -4.64 -0.78
N VAL A 108 -7.81 -4.78 -0.02
CA VAL A 108 -7.86 -4.92 1.45
C VAL A 108 -8.52 -3.71 2.12
N ILE A 109 -8.25 -2.50 1.63
CA ILE A 109 -8.89 -1.29 2.15
C ILE A 109 -10.38 -1.31 1.85
N LEU A 110 -10.76 -1.59 0.61
CA LEU A 110 -12.16 -1.59 0.17
C LEU A 110 -13.02 -2.63 0.93
N GLU A 111 -12.46 -3.81 1.23
CA GLU A 111 -13.15 -4.87 1.98
C GLU A 111 -13.51 -4.47 3.43
N ASN A 112 -12.81 -3.49 3.99
CA ASN A 112 -13.03 -3.00 5.36
C ASN A 112 -13.81 -1.69 5.43
N MET A 113 -14.32 -1.18 4.31
CA MET A 113 -15.09 0.07 4.26
C MET A 113 -16.59 -0.18 4.35
N GLU A 114 -17.31 0.77 4.94
CA GLU A 114 -18.77 0.75 5.01
C GLU A 114 -19.39 1.47 3.82
N SER A 115 -20.56 0.99 3.36
CA SER A 115 -21.31 1.63 2.28
C SER A 115 -21.81 3.02 2.68
N TYR A 116 -21.69 3.97 1.78
CA TYR A 116 -22.41 5.25 1.87
C TYR A 116 -22.77 5.76 0.47
N THR A 117 -23.81 6.61 0.41
CA THR A 117 -24.24 7.26 -0.82
C THR A 117 -24.45 8.75 -0.57
N LYS A 118 -23.61 9.60 -1.17
CA LYS A 118 -23.71 11.07 -1.16
C LYS A 118 -24.01 11.65 -2.56
N GLY A 119 -24.09 10.80 -3.55
CA GLY A 119 -24.41 11.11 -4.94
C GLY A 119 -25.82 10.61 -5.33
N ILE A 120 -26.06 10.47 -6.60
CA ILE A 120 -27.33 10.04 -7.20
C ILE A 120 -27.14 8.66 -7.84
N ILE A 121 -28.04 7.74 -7.51
CA ILE A 121 -28.17 6.45 -8.17
C ILE A 121 -29.52 6.47 -8.89
N GLU A 122 -29.49 6.39 -10.22
CA GLU A 122 -30.70 6.40 -11.04
C GLU A 122 -31.48 5.07 -10.92
N LYS A 123 -32.74 5.06 -11.40
CA LYS A 123 -33.55 3.85 -11.45
C LYS A 123 -32.89 2.83 -12.39
N ASN A 124 -33.14 1.53 -12.16
CA ASN A 124 -32.61 0.41 -12.95
C ASN A 124 -31.06 0.30 -12.95
N VAL A 125 -30.39 0.77 -11.91
CA VAL A 125 -29.00 0.43 -11.61
C VAL A 125 -29.00 -0.87 -10.81
N GLU A 126 -28.22 -1.85 -11.25
CA GLU A 126 -27.99 -3.09 -10.49
C GLU A 126 -26.79 -2.90 -9.56
N ILE A 127 -27.00 -3.09 -8.26
CA ILE A 127 -25.94 -2.99 -7.25
C ILE A 127 -25.82 -4.28 -6.47
N ILE A 128 -24.62 -4.85 -6.42
CA ILE A 128 -24.28 -6.05 -5.66
C ILE A 128 -23.10 -5.71 -4.73
N GLY A 129 -23.27 -5.88 -3.42
CA GLY A 129 -22.20 -5.65 -2.44
C GLY A 129 -22.02 -4.19 -2.02
N THR A 130 -20.85 -3.87 -1.46
CA THR A 130 -20.53 -2.59 -0.82
C THR A 130 -20.19 -1.51 -1.84
N VAL A 131 -20.89 -0.38 -1.80
CA VAL A 131 -20.64 0.78 -2.68
C VAL A 131 -20.52 2.04 -1.85
N MET A 132 -19.48 2.82 -2.12
CA MET A 132 -19.26 4.16 -1.59
C MET A 132 -19.34 5.15 -2.74
N LEU A 133 -20.35 6.03 -2.71
CA LEU A 133 -20.60 7.03 -3.76
C LEU A 133 -20.37 8.44 -3.23
N GLY A 134 -19.41 9.13 -3.79
CA GLY A 134 -19.02 10.50 -3.45
C GLY A 134 -20.08 11.54 -3.83
N LYS A 135 -19.90 12.75 -3.31
CA LYS A 135 -20.82 13.88 -3.52
C LYS A 135 -20.88 14.28 -4.99
N ASN A 136 -22.07 14.63 -5.45
CA ASN A 136 -22.36 15.05 -6.84
C ASN A 136 -22.05 13.99 -7.91
N SER A 137 -21.71 12.76 -7.52
CA SER A 137 -21.50 11.69 -8.49
C SER A 137 -22.79 11.03 -8.89
N ILE A 138 -22.85 10.53 -10.10
CA ILE A 138 -24.08 9.97 -10.70
C ILE A 138 -23.78 8.58 -11.26
N ILE A 139 -24.58 7.59 -10.86
CA ILE A 139 -24.60 6.27 -11.51
C ILE A 139 -25.88 6.21 -12.35
N LYS A 140 -25.73 6.15 -13.67
CA LYS A 140 -26.86 6.21 -14.61
C LYS A 140 -27.56 4.87 -14.79
N SER A 141 -28.81 4.96 -15.20
CA SER A 141 -29.66 3.80 -15.50
C SER A 141 -28.99 2.81 -16.46
N GLY A 142 -29.18 1.51 -16.22
CA GLY A 142 -28.56 0.44 -17.02
C GLY A 142 -27.08 0.14 -16.68
N THR A 143 -26.56 0.70 -15.61
CA THR A 143 -25.24 0.39 -15.06
C THR A 143 -25.32 -0.80 -14.12
N LYS A 144 -24.27 -1.61 -14.08
CA LYS A 144 -24.07 -2.69 -13.11
C LYS A 144 -22.85 -2.39 -12.23
N ILE A 145 -23.06 -2.33 -10.93
CA ILE A 145 -22.00 -2.12 -9.94
C ILE A 145 -21.84 -3.37 -9.09
N ILE A 146 -20.60 -3.85 -8.98
CA ILE A 146 -20.23 -5.02 -8.18
C ILE A 146 -19.22 -4.57 -7.12
N GLY A 147 -19.64 -4.47 -5.88
CA GLY A 147 -18.77 -4.10 -4.76
C GLY A 147 -17.77 -5.20 -4.37
N PRO A 148 -16.78 -4.85 -3.52
CA PRO A 148 -16.59 -3.52 -2.95
C PRO A 148 -16.03 -2.52 -3.97
N ILE A 149 -16.56 -1.30 -3.96
CA ILE A 149 -16.16 -0.22 -4.87
C ILE A 149 -16.29 1.14 -4.19
N ILE A 150 -15.36 2.06 -4.49
CA ILE A 150 -15.47 3.47 -4.15
C ILE A 150 -15.50 4.31 -5.42
N ILE A 151 -16.40 5.29 -5.47
CA ILE A 151 -16.51 6.31 -6.52
C ILE A 151 -16.35 7.67 -5.85
N GLY A 152 -15.36 8.43 -6.26
CA GLY A 152 -15.04 9.76 -5.78
C GLY A 152 -16.15 10.79 -6.07
N GLU A 153 -15.86 12.06 -5.87
CA GLU A 153 -16.80 13.16 -6.08
C GLU A 153 -16.88 13.59 -7.54
N ASN A 154 -18.02 14.15 -7.95
CA ASN A 154 -18.26 14.71 -9.30
C ASN A 154 -18.01 13.72 -10.44
N SER A 155 -18.12 12.42 -10.20
CA SER A 155 -17.87 11.37 -11.21
C SER A 155 -19.16 10.83 -11.79
N ILE A 156 -19.12 10.42 -13.06
CA ILE A 156 -20.30 9.93 -13.79
C ILE A 156 -20.00 8.52 -14.31
N ILE A 157 -20.84 7.57 -13.93
CA ILE A 157 -20.85 6.23 -14.49
C ILE A 157 -22.03 6.16 -15.46
N GLU A 158 -21.73 6.20 -16.76
CA GLU A 158 -22.72 6.21 -17.84
C GLU A 158 -23.38 4.85 -18.02
N SER A 159 -24.52 4.85 -18.71
CA SER A 159 -25.26 3.63 -19.06
C SER A 159 -24.37 2.59 -19.76
N ASN A 160 -24.76 1.31 -19.72
CA ASN A 160 -24.05 0.17 -20.31
C ASN A 160 -22.63 -0.06 -19.74
N THR A 161 -22.35 0.48 -18.56
CA THR A 161 -21.05 0.33 -17.88
C THR A 161 -21.15 -0.70 -16.76
N ILE A 162 -20.15 -1.58 -16.65
CA ILE A 162 -20.01 -2.55 -15.57
C ILE A 162 -18.76 -2.21 -14.77
N VAL A 163 -18.90 -1.97 -13.47
CA VAL A 163 -17.77 -1.62 -12.61
C VAL A 163 -17.70 -2.50 -11.39
N GLY A 164 -16.49 -2.92 -11.06
CA GLY A 164 -16.20 -3.77 -9.90
C GLY A 164 -16.02 -5.24 -10.25
N PRO A 165 -15.61 -6.08 -9.27
CA PRO A 165 -15.33 -5.68 -7.88
C PRO A 165 -13.94 -5.07 -7.68
N ASN A 166 -13.62 -4.70 -6.42
CA ASN A 166 -12.30 -4.24 -5.96
C ASN A 166 -11.77 -3.03 -6.74
N THR A 167 -12.64 -2.10 -7.07
CA THR A 167 -12.29 -0.96 -7.94
C THR A 167 -12.43 0.36 -7.18
N SER A 168 -11.40 1.20 -7.28
CA SER A 168 -11.42 2.58 -6.79
C SER A 168 -11.45 3.54 -7.95
N ILE A 169 -12.41 4.47 -7.95
CA ILE A 169 -12.58 5.53 -8.94
C ILE A 169 -12.40 6.86 -8.23
N GLY A 170 -11.50 7.68 -8.78
CA GLY A 170 -11.19 9.02 -8.27
C GLY A 170 -12.30 10.03 -8.52
N ASN A 171 -11.95 11.30 -8.36
CA ASN A 171 -12.85 12.43 -8.57
C ASN A 171 -12.88 12.89 -10.02
N ASN A 172 -13.99 13.48 -10.47
CA ASN A 172 -14.17 14.01 -11.83
C ASN A 172 -13.91 12.95 -12.92
N VAL A 173 -14.29 11.70 -12.68
CA VAL A 173 -14.10 10.58 -13.62
C VAL A 173 -15.38 10.36 -14.41
N THR A 174 -15.26 10.08 -15.70
CA THR A 174 -16.37 9.62 -16.55
C THR A 174 -16.04 8.25 -17.12
N LEU A 175 -16.91 7.26 -16.85
CA LEU A 175 -16.83 5.92 -17.41
C LEU A 175 -18.03 5.69 -18.32
N GLN A 176 -17.79 5.24 -19.55
CA GLN A 176 -18.82 5.02 -20.55
C GLN A 176 -18.55 3.75 -21.38
N ASP A 177 -19.59 2.92 -21.56
CA ASP A 177 -19.57 1.72 -22.43
C ASP A 177 -18.37 0.79 -22.14
N CYS A 178 -17.95 0.65 -20.87
CA CYS A 178 -16.78 -0.11 -20.48
C CYS A 178 -17.08 -1.13 -19.38
N GLN A 179 -16.17 -2.10 -19.23
CA GLN A 179 -16.18 -3.05 -18.11
C GLN A 179 -14.84 -2.97 -17.38
N ILE A 180 -14.86 -2.58 -16.10
CA ILE A 180 -13.68 -2.35 -15.28
C ILE A 180 -13.80 -3.12 -13.97
N ASN A 181 -12.74 -3.85 -13.59
CA ASN A 181 -12.64 -4.54 -12.31
C ASN A 181 -11.19 -4.57 -11.80
N ASN A 182 -11.01 -4.83 -10.50
CA ASN A 182 -9.68 -4.91 -9.86
C ASN A 182 -8.74 -3.77 -10.28
N SER A 183 -9.23 -2.54 -10.27
CA SER A 183 -8.55 -1.40 -10.88
C SER A 183 -8.58 -0.16 -9.97
N ILE A 184 -7.64 0.73 -10.19
CA ILE A 184 -7.61 2.06 -9.60
C ILE A 184 -7.63 3.08 -10.75
N ILE A 185 -8.70 3.87 -10.83
CA ILE A 185 -8.85 4.95 -11.80
C ILE A 185 -8.56 6.26 -11.08
N MET A 186 -7.56 6.97 -11.55
CA MET A 186 -7.15 8.25 -10.96
C MET A 186 -8.13 9.37 -11.28
N ASP A 187 -7.98 10.50 -10.59
CA ASP A 187 -8.81 11.69 -10.82
C ASP A 187 -8.73 12.20 -12.26
N ASN A 188 -9.82 12.83 -12.72
CA ASN A 188 -9.93 13.48 -14.02
C ASN A 188 -9.76 12.56 -15.24
N CYS A 189 -10.01 11.26 -15.09
CA CYS A 189 -9.96 10.30 -16.19
C CYS A 189 -11.29 10.22 -16.94
N ILE A 190 -11.21 10.06 -18.26
CA ILE A 190 -12.35 9.72 -19.11
C ILE A 190 -12.04 8.41 -19.82
N ILE A 191 -12.87 7.40 -19.57
CA ILE A 191 -12.73 6.06 -20.18
C ILE A 191 -13.98 5.78 -21.00
N ASN A 192 -13.80 5.51 -22.28
CA ASN A 192 -14.87 5.21 -23.21
C ASN A 192 -14.48 3.99 -24.06
N GLY A 193 -15.34 2.98 -24.10
CA GLY A 193 -15.15 1.77 -24.87
C GLY A 193 -14.73 0.55 -24.03
N LYS A 194 -14.71 -0.61 -24.66
CA LYS A 194 -14.32 -1.87 -24.03
C LYS A 194 -12.81 -1.89 -23.78
N ILE A 195 -12.44 -1.96 -22.53
CA ILE A 195 -11.07 -2.23 -22.08
C ILE A 195 -11.04 -3.67 -21.59
#